data_bfb0db1ebb0f85a4471314acf3bcb9ac
#
_entry.id   bfb0db1ebb0f85a4471314acf3bcb9ac
#
_cell.length_a   1.000
_cell.length_b   1.000
_cell.length_c   1.000
_cell.angle_alpha   90.00
_cell.angle_beta   90.00
_cell.angle_gamma   90.00
#
_symmetry.space_group_name_H-M   'P 1'
#
loop_
_entity.id
_entity.type
_entity.pdbx_description
1 polymer ?
#
loop_
_entity_poly.entity_id
_entity_poly.type
_entity_poly.pdbx_seq_one_letter_code
_entity_poly.pdbx_strand_id
1 'polypeptide(L)'
;MCEAGVLGFIQSATVTLRALYDRTIMNDPTFTFDNLPDVCDIKLDEHQYATIKQMVKERRTFFLEFDIRNHFRMGPVKYYNVIGKIKGTQYPDEYVMASGHLDAFDVATGGVDCGSGITPVMEAARMIMKSGAKPKRTMLFCAFAGEEFGLLGSTAWVKANKDKLDKISNLFNRDGGPTLPVGLTVPKAMYQDFVKICAPVKKIRPDYPFEVKEAGPFTKPAKPAGTDASVFAVEAVPAIAFNEKDIKGYN
;
A
#
# COMPACT_ATOMS: atom_id res chain seq x y z
N MET A 1 -6.55 -18.98 26.08
CA MET A 1 -5.33 -19.80 25.97
C MET A 1 -4.32 -19.45 27.06
N CYS A 2 -4.08 -18.19 27.37
CA CYS A 2 -3.20 -17.81 28.50
C CYS A 2 -3.66 -18.41 29.83
N GLU A 3 -4.96 -18.50 30.10
CA GLU A 3 -5.53 -19.15 31.27
C GLU A 3 -5.21 -20.65 31.37
N ALA A 4 -4.79 -21.29 30.31
CA ALA A 4 -4.41 -22.70 30.26
C ALA A 4 -2.90 -22.91 30.53
N GLY A 5 -2.16 -21.88 30.94
CA GLY A 5 -0.73 -21.97 31.24
C GLY A 5 0.16 -22.13 30.01
N VAL A 6 -0.27 -21.65 28.86
CA VAL A 6 0.51 -21.69 27.60
C VAL A 6 1.62 -20.63 27.67
N LEU A 7 2.87 -21.04 27.44
CA LEU A 7 4.05 -20.19 27.46
C LEU A 7 4.15 -19.33 26.15
N GLY A 8 3.55 -19.79 25.06
CA GLY A 8 3.60 -19.11 23.79
C GLY A 8 2.89 -19.86 22.68
N PHE A 9 2.91 -19.28 21.50
CA PHE A 9 2.32 -19.84 20.28
C PHE A 9 3.39 -19.96 19.21
N ILE A 10 3.28 -21.01 18.40
CA ILE A 10 4.06 -21.16 17.18
C ILE A 10 3.08 -21.19 16.01
N GLN A 11 3.21 -20.24 15.13
CA GLN A 11 2.40 -20.10 13.93
C GLN A 11 3.23 -20.35 12.68
N SER A 12 2.57 -20.74 11.59
CA SER A 12 3.20 -20.83 10.28
C SER A 12 3.06 -19.49 9.54
N ALA A 13 4.13 -19.02 8.94
CA ALA A 13 4.02 -18.11 7.83
C ALA A 13 3.41 -18.85 6.63
N THR A 14 2.60 -18.16 5.85
CA THR A 14 1.95 -18.75 4.67
C THR A 14 2.88 -18.88 3.47
N VAL A 15 4.07 -18.31 3.55
CA VAL A 15 5.11 -18.32 2.51
C VAL A 15 6.49 -18.31 3.12
N THR A 16 7.45 -18.88 2.39
CA THR A 16 8.87 -18.83 2.72
C THR A 16 9.42 -17.42 2.57
N LEU A 17 10.27 -16.97 3.50
CA LEU A 17 11.02 -15.70 3.42
C LEU A 17 10.17 -14.42 3.49
N ARG A 18 9.13 -14.38 4.32
CA ARG A 18 8.47 -13.12 4.68
C ARG A 18 8.94 -12.56 6.01
N ALA A 19 8.90 -11.24 6.11
CA ALA A 19 8.94 -10.58 7.41
C ALA A 19 7.78 -11.07 8.26
N LEU A 20 8.10 -11.58 9.43
CA LEU A 20 7.14 -12.18 10.35
C LEU A 20 6.81 -11.15 11.41
N TYR A 21 5.69 -10.47 11.28
CA TYR A 21 5.24 -9.50 12.27
C TYR A 21 3.76 -9.70 12.58
N ASP A 22 3.37 -9.25 13.75
CA ASP A 22 1.98 -9.25 14.17
C ASP A 22 1.41 -7.82 14.07
N ARG A 23 0.42 -7.63 13.21
CA ARG A 23 -0.29 -6.35 13.07
C ARG A 23 -1.23 -6.07 14.25
N THR A 24 -1.54 -7.04 15.07
CA THR A 24 -2.62 -6.95 16.04
C THR A 24 -2.37 -5.84 17.05
N ILE A 25 -1.11 -5.63 17.43
CA ILE A 25 -0.74 -4.64 18.45
C ILE A 25 -0.06 -3.39 17.90
N MET A 26 0.38 -3.39 16.65
CA MET A 26 1.23 -2.31 16.11
C MET A 26 0.59 -0.93 16.12
N ASN A 27 -0.72 -0.85 15.93
CA ASN A 27 -1.47 0.40 15.84
C ASN A 27 -2.51 0.55 16.94
N ASP A 28 -2.49 -0.30 17.95
CA ASP A 28 -3.38 -0.19 19.08
C ASP A 28 -2.80 0.81 20.11
N PRO A 29 -3.41 1.99 20.28
CA PRO A 29 -2.90 3.00 21.20
C PRO A 29 -3.04 2.63 22.67
N THR A 30 -3.70 1.52 22.98
CA THR A 30 -3.84 1.03 24.35
C THR A 30 -2.61 0.24 24.83
N PHE A 31 -1.78 -0.23 23.89
CA PHE A 31 -0.53 -0.90 24.24
C PHE A 31 0.54 0.12 24.62
N THR A 32 1.13 -0.13 25.77
CA THR A 32 2.29 0.59 26.33
C THR A 32 3.40 -0.43 26.62
N PHE A 33 4.57 0.05 26.92
CA PHE A 33 5.68 -0.84 27.30
C PHE A 33 5.33 -1.71 28.53
N ASP A 34 4.52 -1.18 29.44
CA ASP A 34 4.18 -1.83 30.70
C ASP A 34 3.06 -2.86 30.59
N ASN A 35 2.33 -2.87 29.46
CA ASN A 35 1.21 -3.80 29.22
C ASN A 35 1.33 -4.62 27.95
N LEU A 36 2.55 -4.78 27.43
CA LEU A 36 2.83 -5.70 26.32
C LEU A 36 2.41 -7.12 26.71
N PRO A 37 1.93 -7.93 25.75
CA PRO A 37 1.60 -9.32 26.01
C PRO A 37 2.81 -10.11 26.52
N ASP A 38 2.63 -10.85 27.61
CA ASP A 38 3.67 -11.71 28.17
C ASP A 38 3.84 -13.04 27.45
N VAL A 39 3.02 -13.28 26.42
CA VAL A 39 3.01 -14.53 25.66
C VAL A 39 3.82 -14.39 24.39
N CYS A 40 4.81 -15.25 24.22
CA CYS A 40 5.58 -15.32 22.98
C CYS A 40 4.69 -15.80 21.82
N ASP A 41 4.58 -15.00 20.76
CA ASP A 41 4.00 -15.39 19.48
C ASP A 41 5.12 -15.49 18.45
N ILE A 42 5.40 -16.72 18.00
CA ILE A 42 6.52 -17.03 17.12
C ILE A 42 5.97 -17.51 15.79
N LYS A 43 6.33 -16.83 14.72
CA LYS A 43 6.01 -17.25 13.35
C LYS A 43 7.24 -17.93 12.75
N LEU A 44 7.06 -19.15 12.28
CA LEU A 44 8.09 -19.92 11.61
C LEU A 44 7.82 -19.97 10.11
N ASP A 45 8.88 -20.16 9.35
CA ASP A 45 8.80 -20.60 7.97
C ASP A 45 7.91 -21.86 7.85
N GLU A 46 7.19 -21.98 6.73
CA GLU A 46 6.24 -23.08 6.53
C GLU A 46 6.88 -24.46 6.63
N HIS A 47 8.13 -24.63 6.20
CA HIS A 47 8.83 -25.92 6.24
C HIS A 47 9.25 -26.29 7.65
N GLN A 48 9.73 -25.30 8.41
CA GLN A 48 10.06 -25.49 9.83
C GLN A 48 8.81 -25.86 10.63
N TYR A 49 7.71 -25.14 10.40
CA TYR A 49 6.45 -25.42 11.04
C TYR A 49 5.91 -26.81 10.67
N ALA A 50 5.96 -27.18 9.39
CA ALA A 50 5.54 -28.53 8.95
C ALA A 50 6.33 -29.64 9.61
N THR A 51 7.64 -29.44 9.80
CA THR A 51 8.51 -30.39 10.50
C THR A 51 8.06 -30.60 11.95
N ILE A 52 7.82 -29.51 12.68
CA ILE A 52 7.33 -29.57 14.07
C ILE A 52 5.97 -30.26 14.12
N LYS A 53 5.05 -29.86 13.23
CA LYS A 53 3.72 -30.45 13.13
C LYS A 53 3.75 -31.95 12.87
N GLN A 54 4.70 -32.42 12.07
CA GLN A 54 4.88 -33.84 11.81
C GLN A 54 5.41 -34.59 13.07
N MET A 55 6.39 -34.01 13.77
CA MET A 55 6.89 -34.58 15.01
C MET A 55 5.80 -34.74 16.08
N VAL A 56 4.92 -33.72 16.19
CA VAL A 56 3.75 -33.78 17.09
C VAL A 56 2.78 -34.90 16.69
N LYS A 57 2.48 -35.04 15.41
CA LYS A 57 1.60 -36.11 14.91
C LYS A 57 2.17 -37.50 15.19
N GLU A 58 3.47 -37.66 15.08
CA GLU A 58 4.21 -38.91 15.36
C GLU A 58 4.40 -39.16 16.88
N ARG A 59 3.92 -38.25 17.73
CA ARG A 59 4.10 -38.29 19.20
C ARG A 59 5.57 -38.41 19.62
N ARG A 60 6.46 -37.82 18.85
CA ARG A 60 7.88 -37.77 19.17
C ARG A 60 8.14 -36.75 20.26
N THR A 61 9.02 -37.09 21.19
CA THR A 61 9.57 -36.11 22.14
C THR A 61 10.64 -35.29 21.45
N PHE A 62 10.54 -33.98 21.53
CA PHE A 62 11.53 -33.05 21.01
C PHE A 62 11.60 -31.80 21.90
N PHE A 63 12.67 -31.06 21.75
CA PHE A 63 12.87 -29.77 22.42
C PHE A 63 13.03 -28.70 21.37
N LEU A 64 12.55 -27.51 21.70
CA LEU A 64 12.75 -26.30 20.91
C LEU A 64 13.54 -25.33 21.77
N GLU A 65 14.56 -24.73 21.16
CA GLU A 65 15.33 -23.66 21.76
C GLU A 65 15.09 -22.38 20.97
N PHE A 66 14.80 -21.30 21.68
CA PHE A 66 14.56 -19.99 21.09
C PHE A 66 15.53 -18.98 21.67
N ASP A 67 16.20 -18.22 20.80
CA ASP A 67 17.00 -17.07 21.17
C ASP A 67 16.34 -15.82 20.51
N ILE A 68 15.54 -15.09 21.30
CA ILE A 68 14.79 -13.91 20.84
C ILE A 68 15.37 -12.70 21.55
N ARG A 69 15.99 -11.81 20.78
CA ARG A 69 16.64 -10.59 21.26
C ARG A 69 16.00 -9.33 20.70
N ASN A 70 14.71 -9.17 20.95
CA ASN A 70 14.00 -7.97 20.52
C ASN A 70 14.28 -6.80 21.47
N HIS A 71 14.46 -5.62 20.88
CA HIS A 71 14.61 -4.37 21.59
C HIS A 71 13.41 -3.47 21.29
N PHE A 72 12.71 -3.08 22.33
CA PHE A 72 11.59 -2.16 22.22
C PHE A 72 12.07 -0.72 22.44
N ARG A 73 11.69 0.15 21.54
CA ARG A 73 11.88 1.58 21.67
C ARG A 73 10.54 2.27 21.70
N MET A 74 10.23 2.93 22.79
CA MET A 74 9.01 3.71 22.90
C MET A 74 9.02 4.89 21.93
N GLY A 75 7.85 5.08 21.29
CA GLY A 75 7.61 6.24 20.44
C GLY A 75 7.32 7.53 21.21
N PRO A 76 6.86 8.56 20.52
CA PRO A 76 6.52 8.54 19.10
C PRO A 76 7.74 8.59 18.17
N VAL A 77 7.70 7.78 17.11
CA VAL A 77 8.69 7.84 16.02
C VAL A 77 8.12 8.71 14.90
N LYS A 78 8.86 9.76 14.53
CA LYS A 78 8.46 10.65 13.42
C LYS A 78 8.76 9.98 12.10
N TYR A 79 7.81 10.04 11.17
CA TYR A 79 7.97 9.68 9.77
C TYR A 79 7.38 10.79 8.89
N TYR A 80 7.73 10.80 7.62
CA TYR A 80 7.41 11.90 6.73
C TYR A 80 6.93 11.41 5.37
N ASN A 81 5.80 11.96 4.91
CA ASN A 81 5.43 11.87 3.51
C ASN A 81 6.33 12.78 2.67
N VAL A 82 6.64 12.36 1.45
CA VAL A 82 7.32 13.23 0.46
C VAL A 82 6.30 13.63 -0.60
N ILE A 83 6.09 14.94 -0.74
CA ILE A 83 5.10 15.49 -1.66
C ILE A 83 5.77 16.40 -2.68
N GLY A 84 5.79 15.97 -3.94
CA GLY A 84 6.14 16.80 -5.09
C GLY A 84 4.93 17.57 -5.60
N LYS A 85 5.14 18.83 -6.05
CA LYS A 85 4.05 19.67 -6.58
C LYS A 85 4.45 20.37 -7.86
N ILE A 86 3.61 20.24 -8.89
CA ILE A 86 3.66 21.08 -10.11
C ILE A 86 2.43 21.97 -10.08
N LYS A 87 2.66 23.30 -9.91
CA LYS A 87 1.56 24.26 -9.76
C LYS A 87 0.78 24.40 -11.07
N GLY A 88 -0.55 24.37 -10.94
CA GLY A 88 -1.47 24.60 -12.06
C GLY A 88 -1.46 26.03 -12.54
N THR A 89 -1.72 26.23 -13.85
CA THR A 89 -1.68 27.53 -14.50
C THR A 89 -3.04 28.22 -14.59
N GLN A 90 -4.14 27.45 -14.59
CA GLN A 90 -5.50 27.98 -14.71
C GLN A 90 -6.31 27.75 -13.42
N TYR A 91 -6.15 26.58 -12.81
CA TYR A 91 -6.87 26.14 -11.62
C TYR A 91 -5.86 25.69 -10.56
N PRO A 92 -5.08 26.63 -9.96
CA PRO A 92 -3.99 26.28 -9.06
C PRO A 92 -4.45 25.64 -7.73
N ASP A 93 -5.72 25.82 -7.38
CA ASP A 93 -6.33 25.28 -6.15
C ASP A 93 -7.19 24.03 -6.41
N GLU A 94 -7.17 23.50 -7.64
CA GLU A 94 -7.73 22.20 -7.98
C GLU A 94 -6.59 21.20 -8.22
N TYR A 95 -6.79 19.96 -7.84
CA TYR A 95 -5.70 18.97 -7.74
C TYR A 95 -5.97 17.72 -8.58
N VAL A 96 -4.90 17.21 -9.15
CA VAL A 96 -4.78 15.83 -9.63
C VAL A 96 -3.65 15.18 -8.85
N MET A 97 -3.86 14.00 -8.29
CA MET A 97 -2.88 13.33 -7.46
C MET A 97 -2.40 12.04 -8.11
N ALA A 98 -1.12 11.75 -7.94
CA ALA A 98 -0.53 10.43 -8.17
C ALA A 98 0.20 10.00 -6.90
N SER A 99 0.03 8.77 -6.47
CA SER A 99 0.63 8.29 -5.23
C SER A 99 1.09 6.83 -5.31
N GLY A 100 1.95 6.49 -4.40
CA GLY A 100 2.37 5.18 -3.97
C GLY A 100 3.00 5.33 -2.60
N HIS A 101 3.31 4.23 -1.91
CA HIS A 101 3.97 4.33 -0.62
C HIS A 101 5.50 4.19 -0.72
N LEU A 102 6.18 4.68 0.30
CA LEU A 102 7.64 4.80 0.35
C LEU A 102 8.27 3.76 1.28
N ASP A 103 7.50 3.28 2.23
CA ASP A 103 7.93 2.27 3.18
C ASP A 103 7.81 0.85 2.62
N ALA A 104 8.33 -0.07 3.37
CA ALA A 104 8.25 -1.52 3.14
C ALA A 104 8.21 -2.22 4.49
N PHE A 105 7.87 -3.49 4.50
CA PHE A 105 7.99 -4.31 5.69
C PHE A 105 9.42 -4.37 6.20
N ASP A 106 9.56 -4.58 7.52
CA ASP A 106 10.83 -4.87 8.16
C ASP A 106 11.59 -5.95 7.38
N VAL A 107 12.90 -5.78 7.25
CA VAL A 107 13.82 -6.64 6.52
C VAL A 107 13.53 -6.82 5.02
N ALA A 108 12.44 -6.29 4.50
CA ALA A 108 12.16 -6.26 3.07
C ALA A 108 12.92 -5.13 2.39
N THR A 109 13.31 -5.33 1.12
CA THR A 109 14.00 -4.30 0.33
C THR A 109 13.04 -3.28 -0.26
N GLY A 110 11.72 -3.56 -0.25
CA GLY A 110 10.70 -2.70 -0.82
C GLY A 110 10.79 -2.48 -2.33
N GLY A 111 11.60 -3.28 -3.04
CA GLY A 111 11.81 -3.10 -4.48
C GLY A 111 10.54 -3.32 -5.29
N VAL A 112 9.72 -4.23 -4.84
CA VAL A 112 8.43 -4.53 -5.45
C VAL A 112 7.34 -3.72 -4.78
N ASP A 113 7.06 -4.00 -3.56
CA ASP A 113 6.08 -3.35 -2.73
C ASP A 113 6.78 -2.37 -1.77
N CYS A 114 6.74 -1.05 -2.03
CA CYS A 114 6.09 -0.45 -3.18
C CYS A 114 7.05 0.31 -4.12
N GLY A 115 8.32 -0.08 -4.19
CA GLY A 115 9.30 0.56 -5.10
C GLY A 115 8.82 0.58 -6.56
N SER A 116 8.20 -0.52 -7.02
CA SER A 116 7.62 -0.59 -8.36
C SER A 116 6.37 0.27 -8.54
N GLY A 117 5.69 0.64 -7.48
CA GLY A 117 4.55 1.55 -7.48
C GLY A 117 4.97 3.02 -7.46
N ILE A 118 5.85 3.40 -6.52
CA ILE A 118 6.25 4.81 -6.37
C ILE A 118 7.19 5.30 -7.46
N THR A 119 8.05 4.44 -8.02
CA THR A 119 8.98 4.83 -9.08
C THR A 119 8.27 5.40 -10.33
N PRO A 120 7.21 4.79 -10.88
CA PRO A 120 6.42 5.38 -11.97
C PRO A 120 5.80 6.73 -11.62
N VAL A 121 5.40 6.95 -10.37
CA VAL A 121 4.85 8.23 -9.89
C VAL A 121 5.93 9.33 -9.95
N MET A 122 7.12 9.02 -9.47
CA MET A 122 8.29 9.94 -9.54
C MET A 122 8.70 10.21 -10.98
N GLU A 123 8.72 9.17 -11.82
CA GLU A 123 9.09 9.30 -13.23
C GLU A 123 8.05 10.12 -14.01
N ALA A 124 6.77 9.97 -13.73
CA ALA A 124 5.73 10.80 -14.31
C ALA A 124 5.95 12.28 -13.98
N ALA A 125 6.28 12.61 -12.74
CA ALA A 125 6.63 13.97 -12.33
C ALA A 125 7.83 14.50 -13.13
N ARG A 126 8.88 13.69 -13.23
CA ARG A 126 10.10 14.04 -13.98
C ARG A 126 9.82 14.27 -15.47
N MET A 127 9.03 13.39 -16.08
CA MET A 127 8.68 13.49 -17.52
C MET A 127 7.85 14.74 -17.79
N ILE A 128 6.85 15.04 -16.98
CA ILE A 128 6.01 16.23 -17.10
C ILE A 128 6.87 17.49 -16.98
N MET A 129 7.76 17.55 -16.00
CA MET A 129 8.68 18.68 -15.82
C MET A 129 9.62 18.84 -17.02
N LYS A 130 10.21 17.75 -17.52
CA LYS A 130 11.14 17.79 -18.66
C LYS A 130 10.45 18.14 -19.98
N SER A 131 9.20 17.76 -20.16
CA SER A 131 8.44 18.11 -21.37
C SER A 131 8.11 19.60 -21.50
N GLY A 132 8.29 20.37 -20.41
CA GLY A 132 7.87 21.78 -20.34
C GLY A 132 6.35 21.95 -20.28
N ALA A 133 5.59 20.86 -20.09
CA ALA A 133 4.15 20.90 -19.96
C ALA A 133 3.72 21.77 -18.78
N LYS A 134 2.68 22.58 -19.03
CA LYS A 134 2.09 23.44 -18.01
C LYS A 134 0.68 22.94 -17.70
N PRO A 135 0.52 22.12 -16.65
CA PRO A 135 -0.79 21.59 -16.30
C PRO A 135 -1.77 22.71 -15.95
N LYS A 136 -3.05 22.52 -16.27
CA LYS A 136 -4.09 23.48 -15.89
C LYS A 136 -4.36 23.45 -14.39
N ARG A 137 -4.44 22.25 -13.81
CA ARG A 137 -4.59 22.00 -12.37
C ARG A 137 -3.26 21.70 -11.73
N THR A 138 -3.18 21.93 -10.43
CA THR A 138 -2.00 21.52 -9.65
C THR A 138 -1.91 20.00 -9.60
N MET A 139 -0.72 19.47 -9.90
CA MET A 139 -0.44 18.04 -9.76
C MET A 139 0.34 17.78 -8.49
N LEU A 140 -0.09 16.84 -7.71
CA LEU A 140 0.60 16.36 -6.49
C LEU A 140 1.11 14.94 -6.73
N PHE A 141 2.38 14.71 -6.42
CA PHE A 141 3.03 13.41 -6.49
C PHE A 141 3.41 13.03 -5.06
N CYS A 142 2.71 12.04 -4.52
CA CYS A 142 2.75 11.72 -3.11
C CYS A 142 3.42 10.37 -2.89
N ALA A 143 4.51 10.36 -2.13
CA ALA A 143 5.09 9.17 -1.56
C ALA A 143 4.68 9.11 -0.07
N PHE A 144 3.70 8.28 0.22
CA PHE A 144 3.19 8.11 1.57
C PHE A 144 4.10 7.20 2.38
N ALA A 145 4.22 7.45 3.67
CA ALA A 145 4.99 6.65 4.59
C ALA A 145 4.09 5.91 5.57
N GLY A 146 4.50 4.71 5.99
CA GLY A 146 3.76 3.91 6.95
C GLY A 146 2.46 3.34 6.38
N GLU A 147 2.44 3.01 5.09
CA GLU A 147 1.32 2.29 4.46
C GLU A 147 1.17 0.92 5.07
N GLU A 148 2.28 0.17 5.09
CA GLU A 148 2.39 -1.20 5.58
C GLU A 148 2.01 -1.35 7.06
N PHE A 149 2.12 -0.26 7.80
CA PHE A 149 1.80 -0.19 9.22
C PHE A 149 0.40 0.38 9.51
N GLY A 150 -0.45 0.50 8.49
CA GLY A 150 -1.86 0.87 8.62
C GLY A 150 -2.22 2.21 8.00
N LEU A 151 -1.69 2.53 6.81
CA LEU A 151 -2.07 3.71 6.02
C LEU A 151 -1.82 5.03 6.77
N LEU A 152 -0.73 5.08 7.56
CA LEU A 152 -0.52 6.17 8.51
C LEU A 152 -0.28 7.50 7.81
N GLY A 153 0.53 7.49 6.73
CA GLY A 153 0.90 8.69 5.99
C GLY A 153 -0.24 9.32 5.23
N SER A 154 -1.01 8.52 4.50
CA SER A 154 -2.19 8.99 3.78
C SER A 154 -3.29 9.45 4.73
N THR A 155 -3.50 8.73 5.84
CA THR A 155 -4.44 9.14 6.88
C THR A 155 -4.07 10.49 7.49
N ALA A 156 -2.79 10.70 7.82
CA ALA A 156 -2.32 11.98 8.34
C ALA A 156 -2.49 13.11 7.31
N TRP A 157 -2.20 12.81 6.01
CA TRP A 157 -2.35 13.79 4.94
C TRP A 157 -3.81 14.21 4.75
N VAL A 158 -4.72 13.24 4.65
CA VAL A 158 -6.16 13.49 4.52
C VAL A 158 -6.68 14.31 5.70
N LYS A 159 -6.30 13.95 6.93
CA LYS A 159 -6.68 14.69 8.14
C LYS A 159 -6.22 16.15 8.10
N ALA A 160 -5.00 16.39 7.62
CA ALA A 160 -4.40 17.73 7.57
C ALA A 160 -4.88 18.59 6.39
N ASN A 161 -5.52 18.00 5.39
CA ASN A 161 -5.92 18.68 4.15
C ASN A 161 -7.41 18.49 3.82
N LYS A 162 -8.26 18.40 4.82
CA LYS A 162 -9.71 18.22 4.64
C LYS A 162 -10.35 19.31 3.75
N ASP A 163 -9.82 20.52 3.82
CA ASP A 163 -10.25 21.68 3.01
C ASP A 163 -9.91 21.57 1.51
N LYS A 164 -9.16 20.54 1.13
CA LYS A 164 -8.73 20.31 -0.26
C LYS A 164 -9.37 19.07 -0.90
N LEU A 165 -10.03 18.22 -0.13
CA LEU A 165 -10.49 16.92 -0.61
C LEU A 165 -11.51 17.05 -1.74
N ASP A 166 -12.44 17.99 -1.64
CA ASP A 166 -13.44 18.33 -2.64
C ASP A 166 -12.87 18.92 -3.93
N LYS A 167 -11.62 19.39 -3.88
CA LYS A 167 -10.88 19.98 -5.00
C LYS A 167 -9.97 18.97 -5.71
N ILE A 168 -9.93 17.73 -5.24
CA ILE A 168 -9.17 16.67 -5.89
C ILE A 168 -10.04 16.03 -6.97
N SER A 169 -9.69 16.26 -8.23
CA SER A 169 -10.41 15.68 -9.36
C SER A 169 -10.23 14.17 -9.45
N ASN A 170 -8.99 13.71 -9.23
CA ASN A 170 -8.61 12.30 -9.30
C ASN A 170 -7.38 12.00 -8.46
N LEU A 171 -7.35 10.82 -7.87
CA LEU A 171 -6.17 10.18 -7.32
C LEU A 171 -5.84 8.94 -8.16
N PHE A 172 -4.63 8.87 -8.68
CA PHE A 172 -4.04 7.69 -9.29
C PHE A 172 -3.08 7.07 -8.29
N ASN A 173 -3.51 6.02 -7.61
CA ASN A 173 -2.65 5.29 -6.68
C ASN A 173 -2.08 4.06 -7.35
N ARG A 174 -0.80 3.83 -7.16
CA ARG A 174 -0.15 2.61 -7.57
C ARG A 174 0.56 1.98 -6.39
N ASP A 175 0.08 0.82 -6.02
CA ASP A 175 0.52 0.05 -4.90
C ASP A 175 0.66 -1.41 -5.36
N GLY A 176 1.77 -2.04 -5.03
CA GLY A 176 2.10 -3.36 -5.55
C GLY A 176 2.74 -3.34 -6.94
N GLY A 177 3.11 -4.48 -7.42
CA GLY A 177 3.80 -4.72 -8.71
C GLY A 177 4.87 -5.81 -8.55
N PRO A 178 5.71 -6.07 -9.53
CA PRO A 178 5.83 -5.46 -10.85
C PRO A 178 4.78 -6.01 -11.83
N THR A 179 3.77 -5.23 -12.05
CA THR A 179 2.70 -5.54 -12.99
C THR A 179 2.65 -4.51 -14.12
N LEU A 180 2.11 -4.91 -15.25
CA LEU A 180 1.93 -3.99 -16.36
C LEU A 180 0.51 -3.41 -16.35
N PRO A 181 0.34 -2.07 -16.30
CA PRO A 181 -0.97 -1.47 -16.38
C PRO A 181 -1.55 -1.67 -17.78
N VAL A 182 -2.58 -2.48 -17.89
CA VAL A 182 -3.28 -2.79 -19.16
C VAL A 182 -4.54 -1.95 -19.34
N GLY A 183 -4.82 -1.04 -18.44
CA GLY A 183 -5.97 -0.17 -18.54
C GLY A 183 -6.27 0.59 -17.26
N LEU A 184 -7.42 1.24 -17.29
CA LEU A 184 -7.97 1.98 -16.17
C LEU A 184 -9.42 1.61 -15.97
N THR A 185 -9.86 1.55 -14.72
CA THR A 185 -11.28 1.50 -14.39
C THR A 185 -11.68 2.85 -13.81
N VAL A 186 -12.59 3.54 -14.47
CA VAL A 186 -12.94 4.94 -14.16
C VAL A 186 -14.43 5.11 -13.92
N PRO A 187 -14.85 6.08 -13.10
CA PRO A 187 -16.26 6.39 -12.89
C PRO A 187 -16.98 6.68 -14.23
N LYS A 188 -18.25 6.30 -14.32
CA LYS A 188 -19.09 6.50 -15.51
C LYS A 188 -19.04 7.93 -16.05
N ALA A 189 -19.09 8.92 -15.17
CA ALA A 189 -19.04 10.35 -15.56
C ALA A 189 -17.73 10.75 -16.27
N MET A 190 -16.66 10.00 -16.11
CA MET A 190 -15.33 10.26 -16.66
C MET A 190 -14.98 9.34 -17.83
N TYR A 191 -15.76 8.28 -18.04
CA TYR A 191 -15.43 7.20 -18.97
C TYR A 191 -15.12 7.70 -20.39
N GLN A 192 -16.01 8.51 -20.98
CA GLN A 192 -15.84 8.98 -22.35
C GLN A 192 -14.60 9.88 -22.53
N ASP A 193 -14.28 10.69 -21.54
CA ASP A 193 -13.08 11.53 -21.56
C ASP A 193 -11.81 10.69 -21.45
N PHE A 194 -11.81 9.70 -20.58
CA PHE A 194 -10.67 8.79 -20.45
C PHE A 194 -10.47 7.91 -21.68
N VAL A 195 -11.53 7.46 -22.35
CA VAL A 195 -11.41 6.74 -23.63
C VAL A 195 -10.69 7.61 -24.66
N LYS A 196 -11.04 8.91 -24.77
CA LYS A 196 -10.38 9.86 -25.69
C LYS A 196 -8.93 10.13 -25.30
N ILE A 197 -8.68 10.42 -24.03
CA ILE A 197 -7.34 10.77 -23.51
C ILE A 197 -6.39 9.59 -23.63
N CYS A 198 -6.85 8.36 -23.38
CA CYS A 198 -6.03 7.16 -23.43
C CYS A 198 -5.90 6.55 -24.84
N ALA A 199 -6.62 7.06 -25.83
CA ALA A 199 -6.55 6.53 -27.20
C ALA A 199 -5.12 6.48 -27.78
N PRO A 200 -4.22 7.47 -27.55
CA PRO A 200 -2.84 7.41 -28.00
C PRO A 200 -2.02 6.31 -27.33
N VAL A 201 -2.36 5.91 -26.10
CA VAL A 201 -1.62 4.88 -25.34
C VAL A 201 -1.64 3.53 -26.07
N LYS A 202 -2.76 3.21 -26.72
CA LYS A 202 -2.90 2.00 -27.55
C LYS A 202 -1.91 1.92 -28.71
N LYS A 203 -1.35 3.05 -29.13
CA LYS A 203 -0.39 3.12 -30.25
C LYS A 203 1.06 2.93 -29.79
N ILE A 204 1.35 3.08 -28.49
CA ILE A 204 2.72 3.00 -27.95
C ILE A 204 3.22 1.56 -28.04
N ARG A 205 2.37 0.60 -27.70
CA ARG A 205 2.64 -0.83 -27.79
C ARG A 205 1.39 -1.58 -28.30
N PRO A 206 1.30 -1.84 -29.61
CA PRO A 206 0.14 -2.52 -30.19
C PRO A 206 -0.10 -3.94 -29.65
N ASP A 207 0.97 -4.64 -29.27
CA ASP A 207 0.96 -5.96 -28.64
C ASP A 207 0.47 -5.93 -27.18
N TYR A 208 0.30 -4.71 -26.62
CA TYR A 208 -0.07 -4.51 -25.26
C TYR A 208 -1.32 -3.60 -25.19
N PRO A 209 -2.51 -4.16 -25.30
CA PRO A 209 -3.73 -3.39 -25.39
C PRO A 209 -4.03 -2.70 -24.06
N PHE A 210 -4.15 -1.37 -24.12
CA PHE A 210 -4.62 -0.56 -23.01
C PHE A 210 -6.12 -0.33 -23.15
N GLU A 211 -6.90 -0.68 -22.13
CA GLU A 211 -8.35 -0.59 -22.13
C GLU A 211 -8.85 0.30 -21.00
N VAL A 212 -9.79 1.18 -21.32
CA VAL A 212 -10.54 1.95 -20.31
C VAL A 212 -11.85 1.23 -20.04
N LYS A 213 -12.14 0.92 -18.78
CA LYS A 213 -13.39 0.27 -18.34
C LYS A 213 -14.22 1.23 -17.49
N GLU A 214 -15.53 1.13 -17.62
CA GLU A 214 -16.46 1.84 -16.76
C GLU A 214 -16.55 1.11 -15.42
N ALA A 215 -16.39 1.84 -14.32
CA ALA A 215 -16.61 1.33 -13.00
C ALA A 215 -18.12 1.16 -12.73
N GLY A 216 -18.45 0.18 -11.90
CA GLY A 216 -19.80 0.07 -11.34
C GLY A 216 -20.15 1.31 -10.48
N PRO A 217 -21.38 1.36 -9.96
CA PRO A 217 -21.80 2.42 -9.07
C PRO A 217 -20.84 2.55 -7.89
N PHE A 218 -20.41 3.80 -7.63
CA PHE A 218 -19.52 4.06 -6.50
C PHE A 218 -20.28 3.82 -5.19
N THR A 219 -19.70 2.98 -4.35
CA THR A 219 -20.15 2.81 -2.97
C THR A 219 -19.04 3.32 -2.06
N LYS A 220 -19.35 4.35 -1.28
CA LYS A 220 -18.40 4.94 -0.33
C LYS A 220 -18.03 3.89 0.73
N PRO A 221 -16.75 3.54 0.90
CA PRO A 221 -16.35 2.59 1.93
C PRO A 221 -16.62 3.14 3.33
N ALA A 222 -16.97 2.27 4.27
CA ALA A 222 -17.16 2.66 5.67
C ALA A 222 -15.83 2.93 6.41
N LYS A 223 -14.76 2.25 5.98
CA LYS A 223 -13.41 2.36 6.56
C LYS A 223 -12.35 2.13 5.47
N PRO A 224 -11.14 2.65 5.65
CA PRO A 224 -10.03 2.35 4.76
C PRO A 224 -9.66 0.87 4.80
N ALA A 225 -9.18 0.33 3.68
CA ALA A 225 -8.67 -1.04 3.58
C ALA A 225 -7.76 -1.19 2.35
N GLY A 226 -6.72 -2.00 2.50
CA GLY A 226 -5.82 -2.40 1.43
C GLY A 226 -4.74 -1.39 1.14
N THR A 227 -5.04 -0.26 0.57
CA THR A 227 -4.04 0.69 0.07
C THR A 227 -4.40 2.14 0.41
N ASP A 228 -3.45 3.06 0.29
CA ASP A 228 -3.62 4.50 0.55
C ASP A 228 -4.81 5.12 -0.17
N ALA A 229 -5.13 4.66 -1.39
CA ALA A 229 -6.30 5.12 -2.14
C ALA A 229 -7.60 4.96 -1.36
N SER A 230 -7.71 3.95 -0.52
CA SER A 230 -8.91 3.67 0.28
C SER A 230 -9.20 4.75 1.31
N VAL A 231 -8.17 5.40 1.85
CA VAL A 231 -8.31 6.52 2.79
C VAL A 231 -9.01 7.70 2.12
N PHE A 232 -8.66 7.97 0.87
CA PHE A 232 -9.29 9.01 0.06
C PHE A 232 -10.70 8.62 -0.37
N ALA A 233 -10.93 7.35 -0.71
CA ALA A 233 -12.25 6.84 -1.10
C ALA A 233 -13.28 6.97 0.04
N VAL A 234 -12.85 6.80 1.30
CA VAL A 234 -13.70 7.07 2.49
C VAL A 234 -14.14 8.54 2.55
N GLU A 235 -13.39 9.45 2.00
CA GLU A 235 -13.74 10.87 1.90
C GLU A 235 -14.40 11.23 0.55
N ALA A 236 -14.82 10.22 -0.23
CA ALA A 236 -15.44 10.36 -1.54
C ALA A 236 -14.56 11.02 -2.63
N VAL A 237 -13.24 11.04 -2.44
CA VAL A 237 -12.31 11.45 -3.49
C VAL A 237 -12.25 10.36 -4.56
N PRO A 238 -12.38 10.69 -5.86
CA PRO A 238 -12.27 9.71 -6.93
C PRO A 238 -10.87 9.08 -6.96
N ALA A 239 -10.78 7.78 -6.70
CA ALA A 239 -9.57 7.00 -6.84
C ALA A 239 -9.67 6.11 -8.07
N ILE A 240 -8.75 6.29 -9.01
CA ILE A 240 -8.74 5.54 -10.26
C ILE A 240 -7.79 4.35 -10.10
N ALA A 241 -8.34 3.15 -10.28
CA ALA A 241 -7.58 1.92 -10.25
C ALA A 241 -6.99 1.60 -11.62
N PHE A 242 -5.72 1.17 -11.63
CA PHE A 242 -5.10 0.55 -12.79
C PHE A 242 -5.57 -0.90 -12.91
N ASN A 243 -5.94 -1.30 -14.11
CA ASN A 243 -6.10 -2.71 -14.45
C ASN A 243 -4.71 -3.25 -14.77
N GLU A 244 -4.27 -4.22 -14.02
CA GLU A 244 -2.92 -4.73 -14.10
C GLU A 244 -2.88 -6.15 -14.61
N LYS A 245 -1.87 -6.47 -15.42
CA LYS A 245 -1.58 -7.82 -15.86
C LYS A 245 -0.35 -8.31 -15.14
N ASP A 246 -0.51 -9.45 -14.49
CA ASP A 246 0.59 -10.11 -13.81
C ASP A 246 1.73 -10.46 -14.77
N ILE A 247 2.95 -10.23 -14.33
CA ILE A 247 4.16 -10.67 -15.03
C ILE A 247 4.49 -12.03 -14.45
N LYS A 248 4.33 -13.07 -15.25
CA LYS A 248 4.58 -14.44 -14.83
C LYS A 248 5.89 -14.57 -14.05
N GLY A 249 5.82 -15.16 -12.89
CA GLY A 249 6.96 -15.46 -12.04
C GLY A 249 7.16 -14.51 -10.87
N TYR A 250 6.19 -13.69 -10.56
CA TYR A 250 6.23 -12.75 -9.45
C TYR A 250 5.51 -13.24 -8.18
N ASN A 251 4.95 -14.38 -8.11
CA ASN A 251 4.42 -14.95 -6.86
C ASN A 251 5.38 -15.96 -6.27
#